data_83cdf1909e65c169ab095a1019821fd8
#
_entry.id   83cdf1909e65c169ab095a1019821fd8
#
_cell.length_a   1.000
_cell.length_b   1.000
_cell.length_c   1.000
_cell.angle_alpha   90.00
_cell.angle_beta   90.00
_cell.angle_gamma   90.00
#
_symmetry.space_group_name_H-M   'P 1'
#
loop_
_entity.id
_entity.type
_entity.pdbx_description
1 polymer ?
#
loop_
_entity_poly.entity_id
_entity_poly.type
_entity_poly.pdbx_seq_one_letter_code
_entity_poly.pdbx_strand_id
1 'polypeptide(L)'
;KRGGAPAGDEPPRAGERLALVLEDEEDVRQTLCEQLHQLGWLTLETASGEEALQLLEASPDIALLISDLMLPGALSGADVIHTARRRFPALPVLLISGQDLRPAQNPALPEVEWLRKPFTRAQLAQALSAAYARI
;
A
#
# COMPACT_ATOMS: atom_id res chain seq x y z
N LYS A 1 -20.75 3.89 12.03
CA LYS A 1 -20.22 3.51 12.03
C LYS A 1 -20.11 2.83 11.80
N ARG A 2 -20.23 2.80 11.35
CA ARG A 2 -20.01 1.91 11.22
C ARG A 2 -19.87 1.40 12.20
N GLY A 3 -20.46 0.97 12.24
CA GLY A 3 -20.61 0.52 13.09
C GLY A 3 -19.76 0.43 13.89
N GLY A 4 -19.56 0.51 14.22
CA GLY A 4 -19.02 0.45 14.85
C GLY A 4 -18.10 0.55 15.02
N ALA A 5 -17.68 0.63 14.96
CA ALA A 5 -16.77 0.68 15.24
C ALA A 5 -16.47 1.38 15.66
N PRO A 6 -16.29 1.34 15.85
CA PRO A 6 -15.76 1.80 16.36
C PRO A 6 -15.04 2.37 16.66
N ALA A 7 -15.37 2.26 16.80
CA ALA A 7 -14.65 3.11 17.37
C ALA A 7 -13.30 3.30 16.95
N GLY A 8 -12.83 4.45 17.01
CA GLY A 8 -11.64 4.83 16.35
C GLY A 8 -10.40 4.08 16.72
N ASP A 9 -10.27 3.65 17.95
CA ASP A 9 -9.07 2.95 18.38
C ASP A 9 -9.23 1.43 18.35
N GLU A 10 -10.41 0.96 17.99
CA GLU A 10 -10.54 -0.44 17.65
C GLU A 10 -9.98 -0.69 16.28
N PRO A 11 -9.33 -1.81 16.04
CA PRO A 11 -8.99 -2.14 14.67
C PRO A 11 -10.29 -2.26 13.87
N PRO A 12 -10.29 -1.81 12.60
CA PRO A 12 -11.46 -2.01 11.77
C PRO A 12 -11.82 -3.48 11.68
N ARG A 13 -13.10 -3.76 11.59
CA ARG A 13 -13.54 -5.12 11.42
C ARG A 13 -13.07 -5.64 10.08
N ALA A 14 -12.97 -6.97 10.00
CA ALA A 14 -12.69 -7.58 8.73
C ALA A 14 -13.67 -7.03 7.70
N GLY A 15 -13.15 -6.59 6.56
CA GLY A 15 -13.96 -6.04 5.50
C GLY A 15 -14.15 -4.53 5.55
N GLU A 16 -13.68 -3.86 6.60
CA GLU A 16 -13.81 -2.40 6.71
C GLU A 16 -12.56 -1.65 6.33
N ARG A 17 -11.39 -2.28 6.38
CA ARG A 17 -10.14 -1.67 5.95
C ARG A 17 -9.97 -1.88 4.47
N LEU A 18 -9.71 -0.79 3.75
CA LEU A 18 -9.56 -0.85 2.31
C LEU A 18 -8.14 -0.48 1.94
N ALA A 19 -7.45 -1.38 1.25
CA ALA A 19 -6.11 -1.16 0.75
C ALA A 19 -6.15 -1.02 -0.76
N LEU A 20 -5.40 -0.06 -1.29
CA LEU A 20 -5.19 0.05 -2.73
C LEU A 20 -3.88 -0.65 -3.06
N VAL A 21 -3.96 -1.64 -3.95
CA VAL A 21 -2.83 -2.47 -4.34
C VAL A 21 -2.44 -2.13 -5.76
N LEU A 22 -1.24 -1.59 -5.93
CA LEU A 22 -0.70 -1.16 -7.21
C LEU A 22 0.44 -2.08 -7.59
N GLU A 23 0.17 -3.02 -8.48
CA GLU A 23 1.11 -4.05 -8.89
C GLU A 23 0.74 -4.52 -10.28
N ASP A 24 1.68 -4.48 -11.22
CA ASP A 24 1.39 -4.85 -12.59
C ASP A 24 1.47 -6.35 -12.86
N GLU A 25 2.17 -7.11 -12.03
CA GLU A 25 2.25 -8.55 -12.18
C GLU A 25 1.03 -9.20 -11.53
N GLU A 26 0.23 -9.88 -12.35
CA GLU A 26 -1.04 -10.40 -11.88
C GLU A 26 -0.87 -11.42 -10.76
N ASP A 27 0.10 -12.33 -10.89
CA ASP A 27 0.32 -13.36 -9.88
C ASP A 27 0.73 -12.77 -8.55
N VAL A 28 1.60 -11.76 -8.58
CA VAL A 28 2.04 -11.09 -7.35
C VAL A 28 0.86 -10.34 -6.73
N ARG A 29 0.09 -9.65 -7.57
CA ARG A 29 -1.07 -8.89 -7.10
C ARG A 29 -2.09 -9.79 -6.42
N GLN A 30 -2.37 -10.96 -7.03
CA GLN A 30 -3.33 -11.90 -6.45
C GLN A 30 -2.85 -12.45 -5.12
N THR A 31 -1.56 -12.84 -5.05
CA THR A 31 -1.00 -13.35 -3.80
C THR A 31 -1.06 -12.31 -2.71
N LEU A 32 -0.70 -11.07 -3.03
CA LEU A 32 -0.74 -9.98 -2.08
C LEU A 32 -2.16 -9.73 -1.58
N CYS A 33 -3.12 -9.71 -2.49
CA CYS A 33 -4.52 -9.51 -2.11
C CYS A 33 -5.04 -10.62 -1.22
N GLU A 34 -4.67 -11.87 -1.52
CA GLU A 34 -5.07 -12.99 -0.67
C GLU A 34 -4.50 -12.86 0.74
N GLN A 35 -3.23 -12.47 0.84
CA GLN A 35 -2.61 -12.26 2.15
C GLN A 35 -3.30 -11.12 2.91
N LEU A 36 -3.63 -10.03 2.20
CA LEU A 36 -4.35 -8.92 2.83
C LEU A 36 -5.73 -9.34 3.30
N HIS A 37 -6.44 -10.13 2.52
CA HIS A 37 -7.76 -10.64 2.93
C HIS A 37 -7.64 -11.47 4.20
N GLN A 38 -6.61 -12.30 4.29
CA GLN A 38 -6.38 -13.09 5.48
C GLN A 38 -6.07 -12.23 6.71
N LEU A 39 -5.55 -11.04 6.48
CA LEU A 39 -5.25 -10.09 7.54
C LEU A 39 -6.41 -9.14 7.83
N GLY A 40 -7.55 -9.34 7.18
CA GLY A 40 -8.75 -8.55 7.45
C GLY A 40 -8.95 -7.34 6.56
N TRP A 41 -8.24 -7.25 5.45
CA TRP A 41 -8.34 -6.11 4.53
C TRP A 41 -9.24 -6.43 3.35
N LEU A 42 -9.96 -5.42 2.88
CA LEU A 42 -10.51 -5.39 1.52
C LEU A 42 -9.49 -4.76 0.61
N THR A 43 -9.55 -5.06 -0.67
CA THR A 43 -8.56 -4.55 -1.62
C THR A 43 -9.24 -3.94 -2.84
N LEU A 44 -8.66 -2.85 -3.33
CA LEU A 44 -8.83 -2.38 -4.70
C LEU A 44 -7.53 -2.63 -5.41
N GLU A 45 -7.60 -3.06 -6.66
CA GLU A 45 -6.43 -3.47 -7.42
C GLU A 45 -6.27 -2.61 -8.65
N THR A 46 -5.04 -2.27 -8.96
CA THR A 46 -4.73 -1.59 -10.20
C THR A 46 -3.32 -1.94 -10.64
N ALA A 47 -3.08 -1.88 -11.94
CA ALA A 47 -1.75 -2.08 -12.52
C ALA A 47 -1.15 -0.78 -13.01
N SER A 48 -1.83 0.33 -12.86
CA SER A 48 -1.45 1.62 -13.43
C SER A 48 -1.32 2.68 -12.36
N GLY A 49 -0.20 3.43 -12.37
CA GLY A 49 0.02 4.53 -11.44
C GLY A 49 -1.02 5.63 -11.60
N GLU A 50 -1.40 5.93 -12.84
CA GLU A 50 -2.41 6.95 -13.10
C GLU A 50 -3.75 6.57 -12.48
N GLU A 51 -4.15 5.31 -12.68
CA GLU A 51 -5.41 4.83 -12.11
C GLU A 51 -5.35 4.84 -10.58
N ALA A 52 -4.20 4.48 -10.01
CA ALA A 52 -4.06 4.49 -8.56
C ALA A 52 -4.31 5.88 -7.98
N LEU A 53 -3.76 6.92 -8.61
CA LEU A 53 -3.98 8.28 -8.13
C LEU A 53 -5.44 8.70 -8.27
N GLN A 54 -6.09 8.29 -9.36
CA GLN A 54 -7.51 8.56 -9.54
C GLN A 54 -8.34 7.88 -8.45
N LEU A 55 -8.01 6.63 -8.12
CA LEU A 55 -8.72 5.90 -7.09
C LEU A 55 -8.54 6.52 -5.72
N LEU A 56 -7.33 7.00 -5.42
CA LEU A 56 -7.09 7.67 -4.14
C LEU A 56 -7.92 8.92 -3.99
N GLU A 57 -8.09 9.68 -5.08
CA GLU A 57 -8.90 10.88 -5.03
C GLU A 57 -10.40 10.59 -4.96
N ALA A 58 -10.82 9.50 -5.61
CA ALA A 58 -12.24 9.17 -5.68
C ALA A 58 -12.73 8.40 -4.45
N SER A 59 -11.82 7.78 -3.69
CA SER A 59 -12.21 6.87 -2.61
C SER A 59 -11.50 7.26 -1.32
N PRO A 60 -12.08 8.21 -0.57
CA PRO A 60 -11.43 8.71 0.66
C PRO A 60 -11.34 7.65 1.77
N ASP A 61 -12.05 6.55 1.65
CA ASP A 61 -11.98 5.47 2.63
C ASP A 61 -10.82 4.50 2.37
N ILE A 62 -9.99 4.73 1.35
CA ILE A 62 -8.76 3.97 1.20
C ILE A 62 -7.85 4.29 2.38
N ALA A 63 -7.47 3.24 3.11
CA ALA A 63 -6.73 3.37 4.36
C ALA A 63 -5.26 2.97 4.23
N LEU A 64 -4.84 2.50 3.07
CA LEU A 64 -3.48 2.01 2.86
C LEU A 64 -3.19 1.99 1.36
N LEU A 65 -1.97 2.41 0.99
CA LEU A 65 -1.47 2.26 -0.38
C LEU A 65 -0.29 1.30 -0.35
N ILE A 66 -0.37 0.24 -1.15
CA ILE A 66 0.76 -0.66 -1.38
C ILE A 66 1.13 -0.54 -2.84
N SER A 67 2.38 -0.21 -3.12
CA SER A 67 2.82 0.02 -4.49
C SER A 67 4.12 -0.71 -4.77
N ASP A 68 4.16 -1.38 -5.91
CA ASP A 68 5.42 -1.86 -6.47
C ASP A 68 6.25 -0.64 -6.90
N LEU A 69 7.56 -0.75 -6.74
CA LEU A 69 8.47 0.29 -7.20
C LEU A 69 8.53 0.34 -8.72
N MET A 70 8.55 -0.80 -9.37
CA MET A 70 8.76 -0.90 -10.81
C MET A 70 7.42 -1.11 -11.50
N LEU A 71 6.96 -0.08 -12.19
CA LEU A 71 5.68 -0.11 -12.90
C LEU A 71 5.91 0.32 -14.34
N PRO A 72 5.17 -0.25 -15.29
CA PRO A 72 5.21 0.25 -16.67
C PRO A 72 4.46 1.56 -16.77
N GLY A 73 4.75 2.30 -17.84
CA GLY A 73 4.05 3.53 -18.14
C GLY A 73 4.77 4.76 -17.66
N ALA A 74 4.06 5.87 -17.64
CA ALA A 74 4.66 7.19 -17.40
C ALA A 74 4.99 7.43 -15.93
N LEU A 75 4.24 6.79 -15.02
CA LEU A 75 4.44 6.98 -13.59
C LEU A 75 5.04 5.73 -12.98
N SER A 76 6.19 5.88 -12.33
CA SER A 76 6.78 4.80 -11.55
C SER A 76 6.09 4.69 -10.20
N GLY A 77 6.38 3.59 -9.48
CA GLY A 77 5.89 3.46 -8.11
C GLY A 77 6.37 4.60 -7.22
N ALA A 78 7.61 5.04 -7.39
CA ALA A 78 8.13 6.16 -6.61
C ALA A 78 7.35 7.44 -6.90
N ASP A 79 7.02 7.70 -8.17
CA ASP A 79 6.23 8.88 -8.54
C ASP A 79 4.86 8.86 -7.86
N VAL A 80 4.19 7.69 -7.87
CA VAL A 80 2.89 7.55 -7.25
C VAL A 80 2.98 7.81 -5.75
N ILE A 81 3.99 7.24 -5.10
CA ILE A 81 4.16 7.40 -3.66
C ILE A 81 4.45 8.85 -3.30
N HIS A 82 5.32 9.52 -4.05
CA HIS A 82 5.61 10.95 -3.80
C HIS A 82 4.34 11.78 -3.91
N THR A 83 3.55 11.55 -4.95
CA THR A 83 2.31 12.29 -5.13
C THR A 83 1.31 11.99 -4.03
N ALA A 84 1.17 10.72 -3.66
CA ALA A 84 0.23 10.32 -2.62
C ALA A 84 0.61 10.94 -1.27
N ARG A 85 1.90 10.99 -0.96
CA ARG A 85 2.34 11.56 0.32
C ARG A 85 2.08 13.06 0.38
N ARG A 86 2.19 13.75 -0.76
CA ARG A 86 1.87 15.19 -0.79
C ARG A 86 0.38 15.45 -0.61
N ARG A 87 -0.44 14.64 -1.27
CA ARG A 87 -1.90 14.87 -1.28
C ARG A 87 -2.60 14.25 -0.09
N PHE A 88 -2.07 13.16 0.43
CA PHE A 88 -2.71 12.39 1.50
C PHE A 88 -1.67 12.07 2.57
N PRO A 89 -1.21 13.11 3.32
CA PRO A 89 -0.08 12.91 4.25
C PRO A 89 -0.34 11.94 5.38
N ALA A 90 -1.61 11.66 5.69
CA ALA A 90 -1.94 10.71 6.74
C ALA A 90 -2.12 9.29 6.23
N LEU A 91 -1.96 9.06 4.92
CA LEU A 91 -2.16 7.73 4.33
C LEU A 91 -0.91 6.87 4.53
N PRO A 92 -1.02 5.72 5.21
CA PRO A 92 0.10 4.79 5.28
C PRO A 92 0.46 4.25 3.90
N VAL A 93 1.75 4.12 3.63
CA VAL A 93 2.25 3.65 2.35
C VAL A 93 3.25 2.55 2.58
N LEU A 94 3.14 1.48 1.81
CA LEU A 94 4.11 0.39 1.79
C LEU A 94 4.61 0.21 0.37
N LEU A 95 5.93 0.28 0.22
CA LEU A 95 6.59 0.06 -1.06
C LEU A 95 7.03 -1.40 -1.13
N ILE A 96 6.72 -2.08 -2.22
CA ILE A 96 7.22 -3.44 -2.43
C ILE A 96 8.17 -3.46 -3.61
N SER A 97 9.16 -4.34 -3.55
CA SER A 97 10.17 -4.42 -4.60
C SER A 97 10.84 -5.78 -4.62
N GLY A 98 11.19 -6.25 -5.80
CA GLY A 98 12.03 -7.43 -5.97
C GLY A 98 13.50 -7.15 -5.75
N GLN A 99 13.87 -5.91 -5.53
CA GLN A 99 15.27 -5.51 -5.35
C GLN A 99 15.51 -5.12 -3.90
N ASP A 100 16.77 -5.21 -3.50
CA ASP A 100 17.19 -4.76 -2.17
C ASP A 100 17.33 -3.23 -2.23
N LEU A 101 16.38 -2.55 -1.60
CA LEU A 101 16.35 -1.10 -1.61
C LEU A 101 17.05 -0.57 -0.36
N ARG A 102 17.97 0.35 -0.56
CA ARG A 102 18.66 0.99 0.55
C ARG A 102 18.51 2.49 0.36
N PRO A 103 17.69 3.15 1.18
CA PRO A 103 17.45 4.58 0.98
C PRO A 103 18.72 5.41 0.98
N ALA A 104 19.72 5.01 1.75
CA ALA A 104 20.99 5.73 1.77
C ALA A 104 21.71 5.67 0.42
N GLN A 105 21.47 4.63 -0.37
CA GLN A 105 22.09 4.45 -1.68
C GLN A 105 21.20 4.95 -2.81
N ASN A 106 19.96 5.28 -2.49
CA ASN A 106 18.97 5.73 -3.48
C ASN A 106 18.19 6.92 -2.92
N PRO A 107 18.81 8.10 -2.89
CA PRO A 107 18.14 9.26 -2.28
C PRO A 107 16.88 9.69 -3.01
N ALA A 108 16.68 9.25 -4.24
CA ALA A 108 15.45 9.55 -4.96
C ALA A 108 14.27 8.72 -4.50
N LEU A 109 14.49 7.66 -3.71
CA LEU A 109 13.38 6.85 -3.20
C LEU A 109 12.69 7.57 -2.05
N PRO A 110 11.36 7.45 -1.97
CA PRO A 110 10.64 8.06 -0.85
C PRO A 110 10.98 7.36 0.46
N GLU A 111 10.91 8.13 1.55
CA GLU A 111 11.10 7.58 2.89
C GLU A 111 9.80 6.95 3.35
N VAL A 112 9.61 5.70 2.98
CA VAL A 112 8.43 4.93 3.37
C VAL A 112 8.90 3.55 3.78
N GLU A 113 8.03 2.83 4.44
CA GLU A 113 8.30 1.44 4.74
C GLU A 113 8.35 0.65 3.44
N TRP A 114 9.25 -0.33 3.37
CA TRP A 114 9.34 -1.16 2.18
C TRP A 114 9.47 -2.63 2.56
N LEU A 115 9.09 -3.50 1.61
CA LEU A 115 9.06 -4.93 1.79
C LEU A 115 9.60 -5.59 0.54
N ARG A 116 10.56 -6.48 0.70
CA ARG A 116 11.21 -7.15 -0.41
C ARG A 116 10.42 -8.38 -0.82
N LYS A 117 10.22 -8.54 -2.12
CA LYS A 117 9.59 -9.74 -2.68
C LYS A 117 10.63 -10.85 -2.82
N PRO A 118 10.28 -12.11 -2.59
CA PRO A 118 9.00 -12.59 -2.09
C PRO A 118 8.91 -12.43 -0.57
N PHE A 119 7.69 -12.36 -0.05
CA PHE A 119 7.47 -12.17 1.38
C PHE A 119 6.39 -13.10 1.88
N THR A 120 6.46 -13.41 3.17
CA THR A 120 5.42 -14.20 3.84
C THR A 120 4.32 -13.27 4.35
N ARG A 121 3.18 -13.87 4.70
CA ARG A 121 2.11 -13.11 5.32
C ARG A 121 2.57 -12.44 6.63
N ALA A 122 3.39 -13.14 7.41
CA ALA A 122 3.91 -12.56 8.66
C ALA A 122 4.79 -11.35 8.39
N GLN A 123 5.62 -11.41 7.35
CA GLN A 123 6.45 -10.26 6.96
C GLN A 123 5.58 -9.10 6.48
N LEU A 124 4.53 -9.40 5.73
CA LEU A 124 3.60 -8.37 5.29
C LEU A 124 2.92 -7.72 6.49
N ALA A 125 2.44 -8.51 7.43
CA ALA A 125 1.77 -7.97 8.62
C ALA A 125 2.71 -7.06 9.42
N GLN A 126 3.96 -7.45 9.55
CA GLN A 126 4.95 -6.63 10.27
C GLN A 126 5.22 -5.34 9.52
N ALA A 127 5.36 -5.39 8.21
CA ALA A 127 5.59 -4.20 7.39
C ALA A 127 4.41 -3.24 7.46
N LEU A 128 3.18 -3.76 7.51
CA LEU A 128 1.99 -2.92 7.64
C LEU A 128 1.99 -2.18 8.97
N SER A 129 2.34 -2.87 10.06
CA SER A 129 2.44 -2.21 11.36
C SER A 129 3.48 -1.10 11.33
N ALA A 130 4.62 -1.36 10.69
CA ALA A 130 5.68 -0.36 10.60
C ALA A 130 5.24 0.84 9.74
N ALA A 131 4.49 0.59 8.68
CA ALA A 131 3.98 1.68 7.83
C ALA A 131 3.03 2.58 8.60
N TYR A 132 2.16 2.00 9.42
CA TYR A 132 1.27 2.80 10.27
C TYR A 132 2.06 3.61 11.30
N ALA A 133 3.14 3.07 11.81
CA ALA A 133 3.93 3.78 12.81
C ALA A 133 4.63 5.02 12.26
N ARG A 134 4.71 5.17 10.94
CA ARG A 134 5.33 6.33 10.31
C ARG A 134 4.38 7.52 10.12
N ILE A 135 3.12 7.36 10.48
CA ILE A 135 2.12 8.42 10.30
C ILE A 135 2.24 9.49 11.40
#